data_3a24e6cd43abd1ba9197bb9faca1f231
#
_entry.id   3a24e6cd43abd1ba9197bb9faca1f231
#
_cell.length_a   1.000
_cell.length_b   1.000
_cell.length_c   1.000
_cell.angle_alpha   90.00
_cell.angle_beta   90.00
_cell.angle_gamma   90.00
#
_symmetry.space_group_name_H-M   'P 1'
#
loop_
_entity.id
_entity.type
_entity.pdbx_description
1 polymer ?
#
loop_
_entity_poly.entity_id
_entity_poly.type
_entity_poly.pdbx_seq_one_letter_code
_entity_poly.pdbx_strand_id
1 'polypeptide(L)'
;IGTMQVIAELKAPINVIGLVASAENMPGGKATKPGDVVRTMSGLTVEILNTDAEGRLVLADALTYAKKFNPQSVVDIATLTGACIVALGHSTSGLMSNDDRLAQKLLKAGTTSTDRAWQLPIWDVYKKDLNSNFADIANIGGRAGTITAACFLSKFTEDYSWAHLDVAGTAHISGAAKGASGRPVPLLSHYLLDQS
;
A
#
# COMPACT_ATOMS: atom_id res chain seq x y z
N ILE A 1 -5.38 12.48 -2.90
CA ILE A 1 -5.85 13.87 -3.09
C ILE A 1 -7.35 13.95 -2.78
N GLY A 2 -8.26 13.19 -3.44
CA GLY A 2 -9.71 13.28 -3.23
C GLY A 2 -10.15 13.17 -1.77
N THR A 3 -9.61 12.22 -1.00
CA THR A 3 -9.89 12.11 0.44
C THR A 3 -9.51 13.37 1.20
N MET A 4 -8.34 13.95 0.92
CA MET A 4 -7.88 15.19 1.57
C MET A 4 -8.81 16.36 1.25
N GLN A 5 -9.34 16.41 0.02
CA GLN A 5 -10.33 17.42 -0.38
C GLN A 5 -11.62 17.27 0.43
N VAL A 6 -12.16 16.05 0.55
CA VAL A 6 -13.38 15.78 1.34
C VAL A 6 -13.21 16.22 2.79
N ILE A 7 -12.10 15.84 3.43
CA ILE A 7 -11.83 16.17 4.84
C ILE A 7 -11.71 17.71 5.02
N ALA A 8 -11.05 18.39 4.09
CA ALA A 8 -10.90 19.84 4.13
C ALA A 8 -12.25 20.59 3.91
N GLU A 9 -13.06 20.15 2.94
CA GLU A 9 -14.38 20.76 2.66
C GLU A 9 -15.36 20.57 3.84
N LEU A 10 -15.34 19.39 4.47
CA LEU A 10 -16.14 19.08 5.66
C LEU A 10 -15.60 19.74 6.94
N LYS A 11 -14.41 20.33 6.90
CA LYS A 11 -13.73 20.89 8.07
C LYS A 11 -13.68 19.92 9.24
N ALA A 12 -13.39 18.64 8.96
CA ALA A 12 -13.34 17.61 9.97
C ALA A 12 -12.28 17.94 11.03
N PRO A 13 -12.58 17.83 12.34
CA PRO A 13 -11.65 18.19 13.42
C PRO A 13 -10.59 17.10 13.65
N ILE A 14 -9.84 16.77 12.60
CA ILE A 14 -8.81 15.73 12.58
C ILE A 14 -7.53 16.24 11.93
N ASN A 15 -6.38 15.85 12.48
CA ASN A 15 -5.08 16.14 11.88
C ASN A 15 -4.69 15.05 10.89
N VAL A 16 -4.69 15.37 9.60
CA VAL A 16 -4.39 14.42 8.51
C VAL A 16 -3.26 14.95 7.64
N ILE A 17 -2.28 14.10 7.36
CA ILE A 17 -1.16 14.40 6.47
C ILE A 17 -1.26 13.49 5.24
N GLY A 18 -1.26 14.09 4.06
CA GLY A 18 -1.20 13.37 2.80
C GLY A 18 0.24 13.33 2.28
N LEU A 19 0.76 12.13 2.04
CA LEU A 19 2.04 11.91 1.37
C LEU A 19 1.80 11.34 -0.03
N VAL A 20 2.51 11.88 -1.03
CA VAL A 20 2.48 11.38 -2.40
C VAL A 20 3.89 10.93 -2.77
N ALA A 21 4.07 9.61 -2.84
CA ALA A 21 5.32 9.00 -3.28
C ALA A 21 5.41 9.05 -4.81
N SER A 22 6.10 10.07 -5.33
CA SER A 22 6.20 10.33 -6.78
C SER A 22 7.62 10.12 -7.27
N ALA A 23 7.78 9.26 -8.28
CA ALA A 23 9.06 8.98 -8.92
C ALA A 23 8.86 8.75 -10.43
N GLU A 24 9.85 9.10 -11.24
CA GLU A 24 9.88 8.70 -12.65
C GLU A 24 10.03 7.18 -12.77
N ASN A 25 9.29 6.60 -13.71
CA ASN A 25 9.37 5.17 -14.04
C ASN A 25 9.56 5.03 -15.57
N MET A 26 10.78 5.26 -16.03
CA MET A 26 11.15 5.27 -17.45
C MET A 26 12.33 4.33 -17.71
N PRO A 27 12.35 3.63 -18.84
CA PRO A 27 13.51 2.85 -19.24
C PRO A 27 14.73 3.76 -19.49
N GLY A 28 15.90 3.30 -19.11
CA GLY A 28 17.13 4.08 -19.30
C GLY A 28 18.39 3.31 -18.90
N GLY A 29 19.53 3.73 -19.44
CA GLY A 29 20.82 3.09 -19.14
C GLY A 29 21.28 3.18 -17.68
N LYS A 30 20.67 4.08 -16.89
CA LYS A 30 20.92 4.23 -15.45
C LYS A 30 19.78 3.67 -14.58
N ALA A 31 18.73 3.10 -15.20
CA ALA A 31 17.63 2.49 -14.49
C ALA A 31 18.10 1.26 -13.69
N THR A 32 17.43 0.97 -12.61
CA THR A 32 17.65 -0.22 -11.79
C THR A 32 17.48 -1.50 -12.62
N LYS A 33 18.33 -2.48 -12.37
CA LYS A 33 18.36 -3.76 -13.08
C LYS A 33 18.13 -4.92 -12.12
N PRO A 34 17.63 -6.06 -12.61
CA PRO A 34 17.61 -7.28 -11.82
C PRO A 34 19.03 -7.65 -11.35
N GLY A 35 19.17 -7.99 -10.07
CA GLY A 35 20.45 -8.26 -9.41
C GLY A 35 21.08 -7.04 -8.72
N ASP A 36 20.57 -5.84 -8.96
CA ASP A 36 21.00 -4.67 -8.18
C ASP A 36 20.59 -4.81 -6.71
N VAL A 37 21.43 -4.28 -5.82
CA VAL A 37 21.11 -4.13 -4.41
C VAL A 37 21.05 -2.65 -4.08
N VAL A 38 19.88 -2.21 -3.62
CA VAL A 38 19.63 -0.81 -3.27
C VAL A 38 19.48 -0.64 -1.77
N ARG A 39 19.85 0.53 -1.24
CA ARG A 39 19.65 0.88 0.16
C ARG A 39 18.46 1.82 0.27
N THR A 40 17.49 1.43 1.09
CA THR A 40 16.30 2.25 1.37
C THR A 40 16.59 3.36 2.39
N MET A 41 15.66 4.30 2.53
CA MET A 41 15.71 5.36 3.54
C MET A 41 15.81 4.82 4.99
N SER A 42 15.26 3.63 5.27
CA SER A 42 15.37 2.98 6.58
C SER A 42 16.76 2.42 6.87
N GLY A 43 17.61 2.32 5.85
CA GLY A 43 18.92 1.68 5.92
C GLY A 43 18.94 0.22 5.49
N LEU A 44 17.78 -0.44 5.40
CA LEU A 44 17.68 -1.81 4.88
C LEU A 44 18.11 -1.87 3.42
N THR A 45 18.81 -2.94 3.08
CA THR A 45 19.19 -3.25 1.69
C THR A 45 18.17 -4.17 1.05
N VAL A 46 17.88 -3.93 -0.23
CA VAL A 46 16.89 -4.68 -1.01
C VAL A 46 17.53 -5.20 -2.28
N GLU A 47 17.47 -6.51 -2.48
CA GLU A 47 17.83 -7.15 -3.74
C GLU A 47 16.68 -6.99 -4.74
N ILE A 48 16.97 -6.48 -5.93
CA ILE A 48 16.01 -6.30 -7.00
C ILE A 48 15.98 -7.57 -7.86
N LEU A 49 14.97 -8.40 -7.66
CA LEU A 49 14.76 -9.60 -8.48
C LEU A 49 13.86 -9.31 -9.68
N ASN A 50 12.95 -8.34 -9.56
CA ASN A 50 12.04 -7.91 -10.62
C ASN A 50 11.89 -6.39 -10.60
N THR A 51 12.24 -5.73 -11.68
CA THR A 51 12.15 -4.27 -11.81
C THR A 51 10.71 -3.76 -11.98
N ASP A 52 9.75 -4.62 -12.36
CA ASP A 52 8.31 -4.31 -12.40
C ASP A 52 7.66 -4.27 -10.99
N ALA A 53 8.44 -4.56 -9.96
CA ALA A 53 8.04 -4.41 -8.55
C ALA A 53 8.68 -3.16 -7.91
N GLU A 54 8.70 -2.05 -8.64
CA GLU A 54 9.30 -0.76 -8.24
C GLU A 54 8.41 0.03 -7.27
N GLY A 55 7.08 -0.07 -7.41
CA GLY A 55 6.13 0.72 -6.62
C GLY A 55 6.30 0.51 -5.12
N ARG A 56 6.57 -0.73 -4.69
CA ARG A 56 6.82 -1.03 -3.27
C ARG A 56 8.13 -0.45 -2.75
N LEU A 57 9.13 -0.24 -3.61
CA LEU A 57 10.39 0.42 -3.24
C LEU A 57 10.17 1.89 -2.94
N VAL A 58 9.39 2.57 -3.80
CA VAL A 58 9.01 3.97 -3.61
C VAL A 58 8.16 4.13 -2.35
N LEU A 59 7.19 3.22 -2.11
CA LEU A 59 6.37 3.21 -0.90
C LEU A 59 7.19 2.96 0.36
N ALA A 60 8.19 2.08 0.34
CA ALA A 60 9.05 1.79 1.49
C ALA A 60 9.71 3.06 2.06
N ASP A 61 10.20 3.92 1.18
CA ASP A 61 10.82 5.20 1.58
C ASP A 61 9.77 6.19 2.09
N ALA A 62 8.60 6.27 1.45
CA ALA A 62 7.50 7.12 1.91
C ALA A 62 6.98 6.68 3.29
N LEU A 63 6.85 5.37 3.54
CA LEU A 63 6.45 4.81 4.83
C LEU A 63 7.50 5.08 5.92
N THR A 64 8.79 4.96 5.58
CA THR A 64 9.88 5.34 6.47
C THR A 64 9.83 6.84 6.79
N TYR A 65 9.58 7.68 5.79
CA TYR A 65 9.46 9.13 5.97
C TYR A 65 8.27 9.51 6.85
N ALA A 66 7.16 8.78 6.78
CA ALA A 66 5.96 9.02 7.58
C ALA A 66 6.24 9.03 9.09
N LYS A 67 7.24 8.30 9.57
CA LYS A 67 7.66 8.25 10.99
C LYS A 67 7.97 9.64 11.56
N LYS A 68 8.43 10.59 10.73
CA LYS A 68 8.76 11.98 11.16
C LYS A 68 7.57 12.72 11.74
N PHE A 69 6.36 12.32 11.40
CA PHE A 69 5.13 12.97 11.85
C PHE A 69 4.53 12.34 13.10
N ASN A 70 5.17 11.29 13.64
CA ASN A 70 4.67 10.52 14.78
C ASN A 70 3.18 10.14 14.62
N PRO A 71 2.80 9.43 13.53
CA PRO A 71 1.42 9.18 13.18
C PRO A 71 0.77 8.20 14.16
N GLN A 72 -0.50 8.42 14.49
CA GLN A 72 -1.31 7.44 15.22
C GLN A 72 -1.59 6.21 14.35
N SER A 73 -1.81 6.40 13.07
CA SER A 73 -1.94 5.34 12.07
C SER A 73 -1.54 5.85 10.69
N VAL A 74 -1.08 4.93 9.84
CA VAL A 74 -0.76 5.21 8.43
C VAL A 74 -1.56 4.25 7.56
N VAL A 75 -2.23 4.78 6.54
CA VAL A 75 -2.89 3.98 5.50
C VAL A 75 -2.24 4.35 4.17
N ASP A 76 -1.55 3.42 3.55
CA ASP A 76 -1.05 3.59 2.19
C ASP A 76 -1.96 2.93 1.16
N ILE A 77 -1.97 3.47 -0.04
CA ILE A 77 -2.86 3.06 -1.11
C ILE A 77 -2.06 2.97 -2.40
N ALA A 78 -2.11 1.84 -3.07
CA ALA A 78 -1.49 1.67 -4.37
C ALA A 78 -2.22 0.64 -5.25
N THR A 79 -2.12 0.81 -6.55
CA THR A 79 -2.42 -0.24 -7.54
C THR A 79 -1.23 -1.20 -7.61
N LEU A 80 -0.97 -1.92 -6.50
CA LEU A 80 0.34 -2.51 -6.27
C LEU A 80 0.53 -3.83 -6.98
N THR A 81 -0.49 -4.70 -7.02
CA THR A 81 -0.28 -6.05 -7.53
C THR A 81 -1.40 -6.55 -8.44
N GLY A 82 -1.01 -7.14 -9.57
CA GLY A 82 -1.93 -7.92 -10.40
C GLY A 82 -2.48 -9.15 -9.66
N ALA A 83 -1.75 -9.66 -8.68
CA ALA A 83 -2.18 -10.78 -7.84
C ALA A 83 -3.44 -10.44 -7.02
N CYS A 84 -3.61 -9.18 -6.62
CA CYS A 84 -4.83 -8.71 -5.95
C CYS A 84 -6.05 -8.83 -6.87
N ILE A 85 -5.91 -8.50 -8.15
CA ILE A 85 -6.97 -8.65 -9.15
C ILE A 85 -7.34 -10.13 -9.32
N VAL A 86 -6.34 -11.01 -9.37
CA VAL A 86 -6.58 -12.46 -9.49
C VAL A 86 -7.32 -13.02 -8.27
N ALA A 87 -7.00 -12.52 -7.05
CA ALA A 87 -7.59 -13.00 -5.82
C ALA A 87 -8.99 -12.44 -5.56
N LEU A 88 -9.22 -11.15 -5.82
CA LEU A 88 -10.42 -10.41 -5.38
C LEU A 88 -11.24 -9.79 -6.52
N GLY A 89 -10.75 -9.87 -7.75
CA GLY A 89 -11.41 -9.28 -8.93
C GLY A 89 -11.39 -7.76 -8.91
N HIS A 90 -12.45 -7.15 -9.48
CA HIS A 90 -12.57 -5.70 -9.65
C HIS A 90 -13.56 -5.05 -8.69
N SER A 91 -14.11 -5.79 -7.74
CA SER A 91 -15.17 -5.31 -6.85
C SER A 91 -14.68 -5.00 -5.43
N THR A 92 -13.54 -5.56 -5.03
CA THR A 92 -13.06 -5.52 -3.65
C THR A 92 -11.57 -5.19 -3.62
N SER A 93 -11.16 -4.23 -2.81
CA SER A 93 -9.76 -3.89 -2.58
C SER A 93 -9.12 -4.88 -1.61
N GLY A 94 -7.82 -5.17 -1.76
CA GLY A 94 -7.06 -5.93 -0.76
C GLY A 94 -6.70 -5.04 0.42
N LEU A 95 -6.87 -5.55 1.64
CA LEU A 95 -6.46 -4.89 2.87
C LEU A 95 -5.45 -5.77 3.60
N MET A 96 -4.29 -5.25 3.93
CA MET A 96 -3.31 -5.89 4.81
C MET A 96 -2.92 -4.91 5.90
N SER A 97 -2.66 -5.40 7.13
CA SER A 97 -2.37 -4.52 8.27
C SER A 97 -1.52 -5.24 9.31
N ASN A 98 -0.69 -4.49 10.03
CA ASN A 98 0.00 -4.94 11.25
C ASN A 98 -0.84 -4.70 12.52
N ASP A 99 -2.03 -4.09 12.41
CA ASP A 99 -2.94 -3.79 13.51
C ASP A 99 -4.37 -4.21 13.13
N ASP A 100 -4.89 -5.23 13.81
CA ASP A 100 -6.24 -5.76 13.57
C ASP A 100 -7.34 -4.73 13.90
N ARG A 101 -7.12 -3.82 14.85
CA ARG A 101 -8.10 -2.78 15.19
C ARG A 101 -8.23 -1.77 14.05
N LEU A 102 -7.09 -1.36 13.47
CA LEU A 102 -7.08 -0.50 12.29
C LEU A 102 -7.75 -1.20 11.10
N ALA A 103 -7.43 -2.47 10.87
CA ALA A 103 -8.05 -3.27 9.82
C ALA A 103 -9.58 -3.32 9.96
N GLN A 104 -10.10 -3.62 11.15
CA GLN A 104 -11.54 -3.68 11.40
C GLN A 104 -12.25 -2.33 11.19
N LYS A 105 -11.63 -1.21 11.58
CA LYS A 105 -12.16 0.13 11.31
C LYS A 105 -12.27 0.41 9.82
N LEU A 106 -11.23 0.08 9.03
CA LEU A 106 -11.23 0.26 7.58
C LEU A 106 -12.26 -0.65 6.89
N LEU A 107 -12.39 -1.92 7.32
CA LEU A 107 -13.40 -2.84 6.78
C LEU A 107 -14.82 -2.33 7.06
N LYS A 108 -15.09 -1.83 8.27
CA LYS A 108 -16.36 -1.21 8.64
C LYS A 108 -16.66 -0.01 7.75
N ALA A 109 -15.70 0.91 7.62
CA ALA A 109 -15.82 2.09 6.77
C ALA A 109 -16.10 1.71 5.31
N GLY A 110 -15.39 0.72 4.77
CA GLY A 110 -15.60 0.20 3.43
C GLY A 110 -16.98 -0.43 3.23
N THR A 111 -17.53 -1.10 4.24
CA THR A 111 -18.87 -1.66 4.20
C THR A 111 -19.92 -0.56 4.23
N THR A 112 -19.77 0.43 5.11
CA THR A 112 -20.70 1.56 5.24
C THR A 112 -20.74 2.42 4.00
N SER A 113 -19.59 2.68 3.38
CA SER A 113 -19.46 3.50 2.16
C SER A 113 -19.71 2.72 0.86
N THR A 114 -19.98 1.40 0.93
CA THR A 114 -20.05 0.49 -0.24
C THR A 114 -18.75 0.40 -1.05
N ASP A 115 -17.64 0.88 -0.52
CA ASP A 115 -16.29 0.81 -1.09
C ASP A 115 -15.48 -0.29 -0.38
N ARG A 116 -15.88 -1.54 -0.61
CA ARG A 116 -15.49 -2.69 0.18
C ARG A 116 -14.02 -3.08 0.00
N ALA A 117 -13.40 -3.50 1.11
CA ALA A 117 -12.12 -4.17 1.14
C ALA A 117 -12.24 -5.55 1.82
N TRP A 118 -11.26 -6.42 1.58
CA TRP A 118 -11.15 -7.73 2.23
C TRP A 118 -9.76 -7.91 2.80
N GLN A 119 -9.67 -8.34 4.08
CA GLN A 119 -8.39 -8.51 4.75
C GLN A 119 -7.69 -9.79 4.31
N LEU A 120 -6.41 -9.65 3.94
CA LEU A 120 -5.49 -10.74 3.62
C LEU A 120 -4.37 -10.79 4.69
N PRO A 121 -3.82 -11.97 4.99
CA PRO A 121 -2.84 -12.16 6.06
C PRO A 121 -1.45 -11.63 5.67
N ILE A 122 -0.66 -11.23 6.69
CA ILE A 122 0.78 -10.93 6.56
C ILE A 122 1.60 -11.77 7.55
N TRP A 123 1.31 -13.08 7.62
CA TRP A 123 1.95 -13.99 8.57
C TRP A 123 3.42 -14.23 8.25
N ASP A 124 4.20 -14.59 9.27
CA ASP A 124 5.66 -14.80 9.14
C ASP A 124 6.04 -15.89 8.14
N VAL A 125 5.15 -16.84 7.88
CA VAL A 125 5.38 -17.86 6.84
C VAL A 125 5.58 -17.23 5.46
N TYR A 126 4.87 -16.15 5.14
CA TYR A 126 5.01 -15.44 3.87
C TYR A 126 6.21 -14.50 3.83
N LYS A 127 6.64 -13.98 5.00
CA LYS A 127 7.82 -13.12 5.09
C LYS A 127 9.11 -13.84 4.70
N LYS A 128 9.17 -15.17 4.91
CA LYS A 128 10.30 -16.01 4.51
C LYS A 128 10.52 -16.03 2.99
N ASP A 129 9.47 -15.82 2.21
CA ASP A 129 9.56 -15.76 0.74
C ASP A 129 10.34 -14.54 0.24
N LEU A 130 10.58 -13.55 1.11
CA LEU A 130 11.36 -12.34 0.81
C LEU A 130 12.84 -12.46 1.18
N ASN A 131 13.30 -13.62 1.62
CA ASN A 131 14.72 -13.80 1.97
C ASN A 131 15.60 -13.59 0.74
N SER A 132 16.72 -12.90 0.95
CA SER A 132 17.78 -12.70 -0.04
C SER A 132 19.09 -13.25 0.48
N ASN A 133 19.94 -13.72 -0.43
CA ASN A 133 21.32 -14.12 -0.10
C ASN A 133 22.30 -12.94 -0.19
N PHE A 134 21.88 -11.80 -0.73
CA PHE A 134 22.75 -10.67 -1.06
C PHE A 134 22.34 -9.35 -0.39
N ALA A 135 21.15 -9.31 0.21
CA ALA A 135 20.59 -8.13 0.86
C ALA A 135 19.78 -8.56 2.11
N ASP A 136 19.27 -7.59 2.87
CA ASP A 136 18.40 -7.88 4.01
C ASP A 136 17.08 -8.50 3.58
N ILE A 137 16.54 -8.09 2.43
CA ILE A 137 15.32 -8.64 1.81
C ILE A 137 15.36 -8.54 0.28
N ALA A 138 14.53 -9.34 -0.40
CA ALA A 138 14.26 -9.20 -1.83
C ALA A 138 13.00 -8.36 -2.09
N ASN A 139 12.92 -7.69 -3.25
CA ASN A 139 11.77 -6.88 -3.59
C ASN A 139 10.54 -7.69 -4.03
N ILE A 140 10.70 -8.96 -4.35
CA ILE A 140 9.59 -9.88 -4.62
C ILE A 140 9.76 -11.17 -3.82
N GLY A 141 8.64 -11.84 -3.53
CA GLY A 141 8.59 -13.15 -2.88
C GLY A 141 7.87 -14.19 -3.75
N GLY A 142 7.41 -15.26 -3.12
CA GLY A 142 6.76 -16.39 -3.74
C GLY A 142 5.41 -16.08 -4.43
N ARG A 143 4.57 -17.12 -4.57
CA ARG A 143 3.35 -17.05 -5.40
C ARG A 143 2.23 -16.15 -4.86
N ALA A 144 2.16 -15.90 -3.55
CA ALA A 144 1.14 -15.04 -2.93
C ALA A 144 1.45 -13.55 -3.10
N GLY A 145 1.54 -13.06 -4.33
CA GLY A 145 2.12 -11.76 -4.69
C GLY A 145 1.58 -10.56 -3.92
N THR A 146 0.27 -10.48 -3.67
CA THR A 146 -0.35 -9.40 -2.88
C THR A 146 0.11 -9.46 -1.42
N ILE A 147 0.13 -10.66 -0.85
CA ILE A 147 0.52 -10.89 0.55
C ILE A 147 2.01 -10.62 0.74
N THR A 148 2.87 -11.14 -0.14
CA THR A 148 4.32 -10.91 -0.05
C THR A 148 4.69 -9.45 -0.30
N ALA A 149 3.96 -8.73 -1.18
CA ALA A 149 4.12 -7.29 -1.33
C ALA A 149 3.82 -6.53 -0.03
N ALA A 150 2.74 -6.87 0.66
CA ALA A 150 2.41 -6.28 1.94
C ALA A 150 3.40 -6.70 3.05
N CYS A 151 3.88 -7.95 3.05
CA CYS A 151 4.96 -8.39 3.93
C CYS A 151 6.25 -7.59 3.73
N PHE A 152 6.56 -7.22 2.47
CA PHE A 152 7.68 -6.32 2.18
C PHE A 152 7.45 -4.94 2.81
N LEU A 153 6.29 -4.31 2.59
CA LEU A 153 5.96 -3.00 3.14
C LEU A 153 5.94 -3.01 4.68
N SER A 154 5.48 -4.09 5.30
CA SER A 154 5.41 -4.21 6.76
C SER A 154 6.76 -4.08 7.46
N LYS A 155 7.88 -4.35 6.77
CA LYS A 155 9.24 -4.13 7.29
C LYS A 155 9.58 -2.66 7.55
N PHE A 156 8.85 -1.75 6.94
CA PHE A 156 9.09 -0.31 7.04
C PHE A 156 8.08 0.39 7.97
N THR A 157 7.16 -0.37 8.59
CA THR A 157 6.02 0.16 9.36
C THR A 157 5.93 -0.40 10.78
N GLU A 158 7.01 -0.99 11.31
CA GLU A 158 7.03 -1.66 12.62
C GLU A 158 6.79 -0.70 13.81
N ASP A 159 7.00 0.61 13.62
CA ASP A 159 6.93 1.60 14.70
C ASP A 159 5.53 2.25 14.87
N TYR A 160 4.57 1.91 14.02
CA TYR A 160 3.21 2.50 14.08
C TYR A 160 2.15 1.56 13.51
N SER A 161 0.87 1.81 13.87
CA SER A 161 -0.27 1.13 13.28
C SER A 161 -0.36 1.42 11.78
N TRP A 162 -0.34 0.38 10.96
CA TRP A 162 -0.29 0.50 9.51
C TRP A 162 -1.31 -0.40 8.81
N ALA A 163 -1.86 0.09 7.71
CA ALA A 163 -2.64 -0.69 6.76
C ALA A 163 -2.28 -0.32 5.32
N HIS A 164 -2.26 -1.31 4.45
CA HIS A 164 -2.13 -1.17 3.01
C HIS A 164 -3.46 -1.51 2.32
N LEU A 165 -3.88 -0.65 1.39
CA LEU A 165 -4.99 -0.90 0.48
C LEU A 165 -4.45 -1.13 -0.93
N ASP A 166 -4.46 -2.38 -1.38
CA ASP A 166 -4.18 -2.73 -2.78
C ASP A 166 -5.45 -2.54 -3.61
N VAL A 167 -5.45 -1.47 -4.39
CA VAL A 167 -6.58 -1.04 -5.22
C VAL A 167 -6.38 -1.36 -6.70
N ALA A 168 -5.45 -2.26 -7.04
CA ALA A 168 -5.16 -2.61 -8.43
C ALA A 168 -6.40 -3.01 -9.23
N GLY A 169 -7.33 -3.76 -8.60
CA GLY A 169 -8.58 -4.17 -9.22
C GLY A 169 -9.68 -3.13 -9.20
N THR A 170 -9.63 -2.15 -8.30
CA THR A 170 -10.76 -1.27 -8.01
C THR A 170 -10.57 0.19 -8.41
N ALA A 171 -9.32 0.63 -8.63
CA ALA A 171 -8.99 2.03 -8.92
C ALA A 171 -9.48 2.52 -10.30
N HIS A 172 -9.72 1.62 -11.23
CA HIS A 172 -10.14 1.98 -12.59
C HIS A 172 -11.23 1.06 -13.12
N ILE A 173 -11.98 1.58 -14.09
CA ILE A 173 -13.02 0.86 -14.82
C ILE A 173 -12.49 0.61 -16.22
N SER A 174 -12.62 -0.62 -16.71
CA SER A 174 -12.21 -1.05 -18.04
C SER A 174 -13.41 -1.05 -19.04
N GLY A 175 -13.12 -1.25 -20.32
CA GLY A 175 -14.13 -1.36 -21.37
C GLY A 175 -14.66 -0.01 -21.86
N ALA A 176 -15.93 0.03 -22.29
CA ALA A 176 -16.53 1.23 -22.90
C ALA A 176 -16.64 2.42 -21.93
N ALA A 177 -16.81 2.14 -20.65
CA ALA A 177 -16.90 3.15 -19.57
C ALA A 177 -15.55 3.39 -18.87
N LYS A 178 -14.44 3.12 -19.54
CA LYS A 178 -13.09 3.24 -18.94
C LYS A 178 -12.83 4.60 -18.29
N GLY A 179 -12.22 4.57 -17.12
CA GLY A 179 -11.90 5.76 -16.35
C GLY A 179 -11.49 5.43 -14.92
N ALA A 180 -11.19 6.46 -14.15
CA ALA A 180 -10.94 6.30 -12.70
C ALA A 180 -12.25 6.04 -11.98
N SER A 181 -12.24 5.12 -11.01
CA SER A 181 -13.42 4.82 -10.17
C SER A 181 -13.60 5.80 -9.01
N GLY A 182 -12.56 6.53 -8.64
CA GLY A 182 -12.52 7.36 -7.43
C GLY A 182 -12.26 6.56 -6.13
N ARG A 183 -12.16 5.22 -6.21
CA ARG A 183 -11.87 4.39 -5.04
C ARG A 183 -10.38 4.49 -4.65
N PRO A 184 -10.05 4.45 -3.37
CA PRO A 184 -10.90 4.22 -2.19
C PRO A 184 -11.29 5.51 -1.44
N VAL A 185 -11.61 6.62 -2.13
CA VAL A 185 -12.00 7.89 -1.48
C VAL A 185 -13.19 7.71 -0.53
N PRO A 186 -14.29 7.01 -0.89
CA PRO A 186 -15.41 6.79 0.02
C PRO A 186 -15.00 6.06 1.30
N LEU A 187 -14.26 4.94 1.18
CA LEU A 187 -13.78 4.17 2.34
C LEU A 187 -12.93 5.02 3.27
N LEU A 188 -11.94 5.73 2.73
CA LEU A 188 -11.02 6.55 3.53
C LEU A 188 -11.71 7.75 4.18
N SER A 189 -12.64 8.37 3.48
CA SER A 189 -13.40 9.50 4.03
C SER A 189 -14.26 9.07 5.22
N HIS A 190 -14.98 7.94 5.10
CA HIS A 190 -15.73 7.37 6.21
C HIS A 190 -14.84 6.97 7.37
N TYR A 191 -13.69 6.33 7.11
CA TYR A 191 -12.73 5.98 8.13
C TYR A 191 -12.24 7.21 8.91
N LEU A 192 -11.86 8.28 8.22
CA LEU A 192 -11.34 9.49 8.85
C LEU A 192 -12.40 10.24 9.64
N LEU A 193 -13.64 10.32 9.13
CA LEU A 193 -14.75 10.94 9.84
C LEU A 193 -15.14 10.18 11.13
N ASP A 194 -14.97 8.85 11.14
CA ASP A 194 -15.17 8.04 12.35
C ASP A 194 -14.05 8.24 13.41
N GLN A 195 -12.94 8.93 13.08
CA GLN A 195 -11.87 9.28 14.02
C GLN A 195 -11.97 10.72 14.56
N SER A 196 -12.86 11.55 13.99
CA SER A 196 -13.05 12.96 14.34
C SER A 196 -13.89 13.16 15.60
#